data_8153b92f7cff94abc1124f9096b89a8b
#
_entry.id   8153b92f7cff94abc1124f9096b89a8b
#
_cell.length_a   1.000
_cell.length_b   1.000
_cell.length_c   1.000
_cell.angle_alpha   90.00
_cell.angle_beta   90.00
_cell.angle_gamma   90.00
#
_symmetry.space_group_name_H-M   'P 1'
#
loop_
_entity.id
_entity.type
_entity.pdbx_description
1 polymer ?
#
loop_
_entity_poly.entity_id
_entity_poly.type
_entity_poly.pdbx_seq_one_letter_code
_entity_poly.pdbx_strand_id
1 'polypeptide(L)'
;MSNDILLDIQDGIATVTFNRPDQRNAIDYHGWLELRCIAIDLEDDDQVRVVVLTGAGDRSFSAGADIKDFESHRNNSTKAKMYSEAFDGAMDAVEGMSKPTISLIKGFCVGGGCELSTATDIRIAADNSRFGIPVARLSILVGYREARRLVQLVGPGNASYILLSARLIDAHEAFRMGLITKVLPLDEVQEYAYGLAKEMTPLAPLSQMRHKQILQTVLDNPGLRGLTPEEEHLPFSNFDSEDFQEGRAAFIGRRDPQFKGR
;
A
#
# COMPACT_ATOMS: atom_id res chain seq x y z
N MET A 1 11.72 0.27 19.88
CA MET A 1 11.46 0.19 18.44
C MET A 1 12.78 -0.14 17.76
N SER A 2 12.80 -1.06 16.84
CA SER A 2 13.99 -1.31 16.04
C SER A 2 14.26 -0.08 15.15
N ASN A 3 15.50 0.13 14.69
CA ASN A 3 15.76 1.16 13.68
C ASN A 3 15.49 0.63 12.25
N ASP A 4 14.82 -0.51 12.11
CA ASP A 4 14.61 -1.20 10.84
C ASP A 4 13.40 -0.65 10.08
N ILE A 5 12.46 -0.01 10.79
CA ILE A 5 11.38 0.79 10.21
C ILE A 5 11.42 2.18 10.87
N LEU A 6 11.52 3.22 10.06
CA LEU A 6 11.50 4.59 10.52
C LEU A 6 10.14 5.22 10.21
N LEU A 7 9.63 6.02 11.12
CA LEU A 7 8.41 6.81 10.95
C LEU A 7 8.75 8.29 11.09
N ASP A 8 8.35 9.09 10.12
CA ASP A 8 8.41 10.54 10.13
C ASP A 8 7.05 11.11 9.74
N ILE A 9 6.60 12.15 10.43
CA ILE A 9 5.30 12.79 10.15
C ILE A 9 5.54 14.27 9.96
N GLN A 10 5.27 14.77 8.75
CA GLN A 10 5.40 16.19 8.39
C GLN A 10 4.22 16.64 7.55
N ASP A 11 3.62 17.78 7.86
CA ASP A 11 2.56 18.42 7.07
C ASP A 11 1.37 17.48 6.73
N GLY A 12 1.00 16.58 7.65
CA GLY A 12 -0.07 15.62 7.46
C GLY A 12 0.31 14.39 6.63
N ILE A 13 1.58 14.24 6.28
CA ILE A 13 2.11 13.08 5.55
C ILE A 13 2.96 12.24 6.50
N ALA A 14 2.58 10.99 6.71
CA ALA A 14 3.39 10.01 7.41
C ALA A 14 4.25 9.24 6.41
N THR A 15 5.56 9.22 6.62
CA THR A 15 6.51 8.43 5.84
C THR A 15 6.98 7.24 6.63
N VAL A 16 6.66 6.03 6.17
CA VAL A 16 7.13 4.76 6.71
C VAL A 16 8.28 4.28 5.84
N THR A 17 9.50 4.25 6.40
CA THR A 17 10.72 3.90 5.65
C THR A 17 11.28 2.56 6.14
N PHE A 18 11.35 1.55 5.25
CA PHE A 18 12.09 0.31 5.50
C PHE A 18 13.58 0.61 5.48
N ASN A 19 14.25 0.46 6.63
CA ASN A 19 15.59 1.00 6.84
C ASN A 19 16.64 -0.09 7.09
N ARG A 20 16.75 -1.05 6.17
CA ARG A 20 17.81 -2.08 6.16
C ARG A 20 18.48 -2.10 4.77
N PRO A 21 19.10 -0.99 4.32
CA PRO A 21 19.58 -0.84 2.93
C PRO A 21 20.64 -1.89 2.55
N ASP A 22 21.47 -2.33 3.49
CA ASP A 22 22.48 -3.38 3.26
C ASP A 22 21.85 -4.76 2.98
N GLN A 23 20.62 -4.98 3.45
CA GLN A 23 19.81 -6.18 3.16
C GLN A 23 18.70 -5.89 2.15
N ARG A 24 18.85 -4.84 1.33
CA ARG A 24 17.85 -4.41 0.34
C ARG A 24 16.47 -4.17 0.97
N ASN A 25 16.44 -3.64 2.19
CA ASN A 25 15.24 -3.35 2.94
C ASN A 25 14.34 -4.59 3.14
N ALA A 26 14.96 -5.77 3.33
CA ALA A 26 14.24 -6.99 3.69
C ALA A 26 13.58 -6.83 5.05
N ILE A 27 12.38 -7.40 5.19
CA ILE A 27 11.55 -7.30 6.39
C ILE A 27 11.53 -8.67 7.07
N ASP A 28 11.98 -8.73 8.32
CA ASP A 28 11.94 -9.94 9.14
C ASP A 28 10.58 -10.10 9.83
N TYR A 29 10.41 -11.17 10.61
CA TYR A 29 9.18 -11.45 11.34
C TYR A 29 8.76 -10.29 12.26
N HIS A 30 9.71 -9.69 12.98
CA HIS A 30 9.44 -8.58 13.89
C HIS A 30 9.12 -7.30 13.13
N GLY A 31 9.75 -7.08 11.98
CA GLY A 31 9.43 -5.96 11.08
C GLY A 31 7.98 -6.02 10.55
N TRP A 32 7.46 -7.21 10.24
CA TRP A 32 6.04 -7.35 9.87
C TRP A 32 5.10 -6.99 11.03
N LEU A 33 5.41 -7.44 12.24
CA LEU A 33 4.64 -7.06 13.43
C LEU A 33 4.71 -5.56 13.70
N GLU A 34 5.89 -4.96 13.59
CA GLU A 34 6.12 -3.53 13.79
C GLU A 34 5.36 -2.70 12.73
N LEU A 35 5.41 -3.10 11.45
CA LEU A 35 4.64 -2.44 10.38
C LEU A 35 3.14 -2.46 10.66
N ARG A 36 2.62 -3.59 11.14
CA ARG A 36 1.22 -3.70 11.53
C ARG A 36 0.86 -2.71 12.65
N CYS A 37 1.69 -2.61 13.68
CA CYS A 37 1.46 -1.65 14.78
C CYS A 37 1.50 -0.21 14.26
N ILE A 38 2.50 0.13 13.45
CA ILE A 38 2.61 1.46 12.84
C ILE A 38 1.36 1.78 12.00
N ALA A 39 0.87 0.86 11.19
CA ALA A 39 -0.32 1.09 10.35
C ALA A 39 -1.58 1.34 11.21
N ILE A 40 -1.75 0.61 12.32
CA ILE A 40 -2.85 0.81 13.26
C ILE A 40 -2.72 2.18 13.96
N ASP A 41 -1.53 2.52 14.46
CA ASP A 41 -1.28 3.80 15.14
C ASP A 41 -1.53 4.99 14.19
N LEU A 42 -1.12 4.85 12.90
CA LEU A 42 -1.35 5.89 11.89
C LEU A 42 -2.82 6.02 11.49
N GLU A 43 -3.60 4.94 11.55
CA GLU A 43 -5.05 5.01 11.31
C GLU A 43 -5.75 5.88 12.36
N ASP A 44 -5.34 5.79 13.62
CA ASP A 44 -5.92 6.51 14.74
C ASP A 44 -5.36 7.94 14.93
N ASP A 45 -4.29 8.32 14.20
CA ASP A 45 -3.66 9.64 14.33
C ASP A 45 -4.34 10.70 13.45
N ASP A 46 -5.12 11.59 14.03
CA ASP A 46 -5.82 12.69 13.34
C ASP A 46 -4.89 13.69 12.61
N GLN A 47 -3.60 13.73 12.97
CA GLN A 47 -2.62 14.57 12.30
C GLN A 47 -2.19 14.01 10.94
N VAL A 48 -2.40 12.71 10.71
CA VAL A 48 -2.01 12.03 9.47
C VAL A 48 -3.18 12.02 8.49
N ARG A 49 -2.89 12.45 7.27
CA ARG A 49 -3.85 12.54 6.15
C ARG A 49 -3.52 11.60 5.01
N VAL A 50 -2.23 11.35 4.78
CA VAL A 50 -1.71 10.47 3.72
C VAL A 50 -0.52 9.69 4.28
N VAL A 51 -0.38 8.43 3.89
CA VAL A 51 0.74 7.58 4.28
C VAL A 51 1.57 7.22 3.05
N VAL A 52 2.89 7.45 3.12
CA VAL A 52 3.85 7.07 2.10
C VAL A 52 4.73 5.95 2.64
N LEU A 53 4.78 4.81 1.95
CA LEU A 53 5.71 3.71 2.23
C LEU A 53 6.88 3.78 1.26
N THR A 54 8.11 3.68 1.75
CA THR A 54 9.31 3.70 0.91
C THR A 54 10.44 2.88 1.52
N GLY A 55 11.48 2.59 0.73
CA GLY A 55 12.72 1.97 1.22
C GLY A 55 13.83 3.00 1.36
N ALA A 56 14.71 2.84 2.35
CA ALA A 56 15.89 3.67 2.51
C ALA A 56 16.84 3.52 1.31
N GLY A 57 17.31 4.66 0.78
CA GLY A 57 18.17 4.74 -0.40
C GLY A 57 17.41 4.48 -1.71
N ASP A 58 18.19 4.31 -2.80
CA ASP A 58 17.61 4.20 -4.15
C ASP A 58 17.74 2.79 -4.77
N ARG A 59 18.26 1.84 -4.00
CA ARG A 59 18.57 0.49 -4.49
C ARG A 59 17.40 -0.47 -4.36
N SER A 60 16.51 -0.25 -3.38
CA SER A 60 15.41 -1.16 -3.11
C SER A 60 14.30 -0.47 -2.31
N PHE A 61 13.07 -0.66 -2.74
CA PHE A 61 11.90 -0.46 -1.89
C PHE A 61 11.92 -1.53 -0.78
N SER A 62 11.83 -2.80 -1.17
CA SER A 62 12.03 -3.96 -0.29
C SER A 62 12.28 -5.22 -1.12
N ALA A 63 13.21 -6.05 -0.69
CA ALA A 63 13.43 -7.40 -1.23
C ALA A 63 12.44 -8.43 -0.65
N GLY A 64 11.51 -8.01 0.20
CA GLY A 64 10.52 -8.87 0.83
C GLY A 64 10.99 -9.50 2.13
N ALA A 65 10.52 -10.70 2.44
CA ALA A 65 10.86 -11.41 3.65
C ALA A 65 12.37 -11.70 3.78
N ASP A 66 12.92 -11.47 4.95
CA ASP A 66 14.32 -11.83 5.22
C ASP A 66 14.48 -13.35 5.25
N ILE A 67 15.17 -13.91 4.25
CA ILE A 67 15.36 -15.38 4.13
C ILE A 67 16.18 -15.93 5.30
N LYS A 68 17.04 -15.14 5.93
CA LYS A 68 17.80 -15.59 7.11
C LYS A 68 16.89 -15.90 8.29
N ASP A 69 15.73 -15.24 8.34
CA ASP A 69 14.72 -15.42 9.37
C ASP A 69 13.91 -16.72 9.20
N PHE A 70 13.97 -17.34 8.01
CA PHE A 70 13.17 -18.54 7.69
C PHE A 70 13.52 -19.74 8.56
N GLU A 71 14.79 -19.92 8.94
CA GLU A 71 15.19 -21.02 9.79
C GLU A 71 14.48 -20.95 11.17
N SER A 72 14.32 -19.75 11.68
CA SER A 72 13.68 -19.52 12.98
C SER A 72 12.15 -19.51 12.89
N HIS A 73 11.56 -18.89 11.84
CA HIS A 73 10.15 -18.55 11.79
C HIS A 73 9.35 -19.20 10.65
N ARG A 74 9.99 -19.89 9.67
CA ARG A 74 9.30 -20.49 8.51
C ARG A 74 9.81 -21.89 8.12
N ASN A 75 10.53 -22.59 8.98
CA ASN A 75 11.18 -23.87 8.63
C ASN A 75 10.24 -25.10 8.60
N ASN A 76 8.96 -24.92 8.94
CA ASN A 76 7.91 -25.95 8.83
C ASN A 76 6.53 -25.28 8.68
N SER A 77 5.50 -26.09 8.38
CA SER A 77 4.15 -25.58 8.12
C SER A 77 3.53 -24.84 9.31
N THR A 78 3.78 -25.27 10.54
CA THR A 78 3.26 -24.61 11.76
C THR A 78 3.87 -23.23 11.93
N LYS A 79 5.20 -23.12 11.84
CA LYS A 79 5.89 -21.84 11.92
C LYS A 79 5.56 -20.94 10.73
N ALA A 80 5.44 -21.53 9.52
CA ALA A 80 5.05 -20.78 8.33
C ALA A 80 3.66 -20.16 8.48
N LYS A 81 2.71 -20.85 9.14
CA LYS A 81 1.38 -20.30 9.44
C LYS A 81 1.47 -19.12 10.42
N MET A 82 2.25 -19.25 11.50
CA MET A 82 2.45 -18.14 12.44
C MET A 82 3.13 -16.93 11.78
N TYR A 83 4.10 -17.19 10.88
CA TYR A 83 4.72 -16.12 10.10
C TYR A 83 3.71 -15.45 9.17
N SER A 84 2.84 -16.23 8.51
CA SER A 84 1.79 -15.72 7.64
C SER A 84 0.82 -14.82 8.41
N GLU A 85 0.48 -15.13 9.67
CA GLU A 85 -0.37 -14.28 10.50
C GLU A 85 0.24 -12.89 10.74
N ALA A 86 1.56 -12.79 10.94
CA ALA A 86 2.25 -11.51 11.06
C ALA A 86 2.32 -10.76 9.72
N PHE A 87 2.70 -11.47 8.65
CA PHE A 87 2.83 -10.96 7.29
C PHE A 87 1.49 -10.46 6.72
N ASP A 88 0.47 -11.33 6.77
CA ASP A 88 -0.89 -11.00 6.30
C ASP A 88 -1.48 -9.87 7.14
N GLY A 89 -1.27 -9.91 8.46
CA GLY A 89 -1.77 -8.87 9.37
C GLY A 89 -1.16 -7.49 9.10
N ALA A 90 0.10 -7.41 8.68
CA ALA A 90 0.73 -6.16 8.27
C ALA A 90 0.12 -5.62 6.96
N MET A 91 -0.07 -6.51 5.98
CA MET A 91 -0.67 -6.12 4.69
C MET A 91 -2.13 -5.73 4.84
N ASP A 92 -2.91 -6.50 5.61
CA ASP A 92 -4.31 -6.20 5.89
C ASP A 92 -4.47 -4.86 6.62
N ALA A 93 -3.55 -4.54 7.56
CA ALA A 93 -3.56 -3.25 8.23
C ALA A 93 -3.27 -2.09 7.26
N VAL A 94 -2.33 -2.25 6.31
CA VAL A 94 -2.04 -1.24 5.29
C VAL A 94 -3.20 -1.09 4.30
N GLU A 95 -3.75 -2.21 3.78
CA GLU A 95 -4.90 -2.21 2.85
C GLU A 95 -6.14 -1.59 3.49
N GLY A 96 -6.38 -1.92 4.78
CA GLY A 96 -7.55 -1.48 5.54
C GLY A 96 -7.51 -0.04 6.03
N MET A 97 -6.40 0.69 5.88
CA MET A 97 -6.33 2.10 6.28
C MET A 97 -7.40 2.92 5.57
N SER A 98 -8.11 3.75 6.31
CA SER A 98 -9.07 4.71 5.74
C SER A 98 -8.37 5.86 4.99
N LYS A 99 -7.13 6.15 5.39
CA LYS A 99 -6.27 7.17 4.81
C LYS A 99 -5.65 6.70 3.49
N PRO A 100 -5.47 7.57 2.50
CA PRO A 100 -4.76 7.23 1.27
C PRO A 100 -3.34 6.76 1.54
N THR A 101 -2.91 5.71 0.84
CA THR A 101 -1.60 5.10 0.95
C THR A 101 -0.86 5.12 -0.38
N ILE A 102 0.41 5.51 -0.37
CA ILE A 102 1.27 5.59 -1.56
C ILE A 102 2.52 4.74 -1.34
N SER A 103 2.81 3.81 -2.25
CA SER A 103 4.14 3.20 -2.33
C SER A 103 5.03 4.05 -3.26
N LEU A 104 6.08 4.64 -2.69
CA LEU A 104 7.18 5.28 -3.43
C LEU A 104 8.28 4.25 -3.64
N ILE A 105 8.40 3.75 -4.86
CA ILE A 105 9.21 2.58 -5.18
C ILE A 105 10.45 2.99 -5.96
N LYS A 106 11.63 2.68 -5.41
CA LYS A 106 12.93 2.85 -6.08
C LYS A 106 13.67 1.52 -6.06
N GLY A 107 14.27 1.11 -7.17
CA GLY A 107 15.04 -0.11 -7.28
C GLY A 107 14.20 -1.39 -7.10
N PHE A 108 14.68 -2.35 -6.32
CA PHE A 108 14.03 -3.66 -6.17
C PHE A 108 12.76 -3.61 -5.30
N CYS A 109 11.66 -4.11 -5.85
CA CYS A 109 10.37 -4.33 -5.18
C CYS A 109 9.98 -5.79 -5.43
N VAL A 110 10.44 -6.71 -4.56
CA VAL A 110 10.46 -8.15 -4.88
C VAL A 110 9.90 -8.97 -3.73
N GLY A 111 9.26 -10.11 -4.05
CA GLY A 111 8.64 -11.02 -3.08
C GLY A 111 7.65 -10.29 -2.18
N GLY A 112 7.75 -10.45 -0.87
CA GLY A 112 6.89 -9.76 0.11
C GLY A 112 6.90 -8.23 0.00
N GLY A 113 7.96 -7.61 -0.54
CA GLY A 113 7.98 -6.18 -0.84
C GLY A 113 7.07 -5.82 -2.02
N CYS A 114 7.04 -6.67 -3.05
CA CYS A 114 6.10 -6.51 -4.17
C CYS A 114 4.67 -6.77 -3.71
N GLU A 115 4.44 -7.81 -2.91
CA GLU A 115 3.15 -8.13 -2.32
C GLU A 115 2.63 -6.99 -1.43
N LEU A 116 3.49 -6.42 -0.56
CA LEU A 116 3.15 -5.26 0.27
C LEU A 116 2.76 -4.04 -0.59
N SER A 117 3.47 -3.79 -1.68
CA SER A 117 3.12 -2.68 -2.56
C SER A 117 1.73 -2.82 -3.17
N THR A 118 1.21 -4.05 -3.33
CA THR A 118 -0.17 -4.28 -3.80
C THR A 118 -1.25 -3.95 -2.77
N ALA A 119 -0.88 -3.83 -1.49
CA ALA A 119 -1.79 -3.45 -0.41
C ALA A 119 -1.97 -1.92 -0.28
N THR A 120 -1.14 -1.10 -0.95
CA THR A 120 -1.33 0.36 -0.98
C THR A 120 -2.27 0.79 -2.10
N ASP A 121 -2.87 1.99 -1.99
CA ASP A 121 -3.81 2.50 -3.00
C ASP A 121 -3.09 2.88 -4.29
N ILE A 122 -1.96 3.59 -4.18
CA ILE A 122 -1.22 4.16 -5.32
C ILE A 122 0.24 3.66 -5.29
N ARG A 123 0.76 3.28 -6.44
CA ARG A 123 2.16 2.83 -6.61
C ARG A 123 2.86 3.70 -7.64
N ILE A 124 3.86 4.47 -7.19
CA ILE A 124 4.67 5.35 -8.01
C ILE A 124 6.08 4.80 -8.01
N ALA A 125 6.64 4.55 -9.17
CA ALA A 125 7.92 3.87 -9.29
C ALA A 125 8.94 4.66 -10.11
N ALA A 126 10.20 4.56 -9.72
CA ALA A 126 11.30 4.99 -10.54
C ALA A 126 11.51 4.03 -11.73
N ASP A 127 12.03 4.53 -12.83
CA ASP A 127 12.34 3.78 -14.07
C ASP A 127 13.38 2.67 -13.86
N ASN A 128 14.24 2.82 -12.83
CA ASN A 128 15.22 1.80 -12.43
C ASN A 128 14.59 0.62 -11.67
N SER A 129 13.28 0.65 -11.38
CA SER A 129 12.64 -0.35 -10.52
C SER A 129 12.48 -1.71 -11.19
N ARG A 130 12.51 -2.77 -10.36
CA ARG A 130 12.33 -4.16 -10.75
C ARG A 130 11.33 -4.82 -9.83
N PHE A 131 10.32 -5.47 -10.42
CA PHE A 131 9.19 -6.07 -9.74
C PHE A 131 9.15 -7.57 -9.97
N GLY A 132 8.64 -8.32 -9.00
CA GLY A 132 8.36 -9.74 -9.16
C GLY A 132 8.17 -10.46 -7.84
N ILE A 133 7.57 -11.65 -7.93
CA ILE A 133 7.29 -12.52 -6.78
C ILE A 133 7.91 -13.90 -7.06
N PRO A 134 9.25 -14.04 -6.95
CA PRO A 134 9.97 -15.25 -7.39
C PRO A 134 9.91 -16.41 -6.39
N VAL A 135 8.80 -16.57 -5.68
CA VAL A 135 8.60 -17.58 -4.63
C VAL A 135 8.72 -19.03 -5.12
N ALA A 136 8.40 -19.25 -6.40
CA ALA A 136 8.58 -20.58 -7.02
C ALA A 136 10.02 -21.07 -7.05
N ARG A 137 11.02 -20.17 -7.00
CA ARG A 137 12.44 -20.52 -6.90
C ARG A 137 12.82 -21.12 -5.55
N LEU A 138 11.97 -20.90 -4.54
CA LEU A 138 12.15 -21.37 -3.16
C LEU A 138 11.13 -22.46 -2.78
N SER A 139 10.29 -22.91 -3.75
CA SER A 139 9.17 -23.83 -3.47
C SER A 139 8.18 -23.28 -2.43
N ILE A 140 8.00 -21.94 -2.41
CA ILE A 140 7.05 -21.24 -1.55
C ILE A 140 5.83 -20.86 -2.38
N LEU A 141 4.66 -20.89 -1.75
CA LEU A 141 3.40 -20.45 -2.35
C LEU A 141 3.02 -19.06 -1.85
N VAL A 142 2.43 -18.27 -2.72
CA VAL A 142 1.72 -17.04 -2.38
C VAL A 142 0.38 -17.42 -1.75
N GLY A 143 -0.04 -16.72 -0.70
CA GLY A 143 -1.34 -16.91 -0.07
C GLY A 143 -2.49 -16.39 -0.94
N TYR A 144 -3.71 -16.75 -0.56
CA TYR A 144 -4.90 -16.34 -1.31
C TYR A 144 -5.13 -14.82 -1.28
N ARG A 145 -4.77 -14.15 -0.18
CA ARG A 145 -4.95 -12.69 -0.02
C ARG A 145 -4.04 -11.91 -0.96
N GLU A 146 -2.75 -12.27 -1.00
CA GLU A 146 -1.75 -11.66 -1.89
C GLU A 146 -2.07 -11.96 -3.35
N ALA A 147 -2.47 -13.21 -3.65
CA ALA A 147 -2.90 -13.59 -5.00
C ALA A 147 -4.13 -12.79 -5.45
N ARG A 148 -5.11 -12.56 -4.56
CA ARG A 148 -6.29 -11.72 -4.82
C ARG A 148 -5.86 -10.30 -5.21
N ARG A 149 -5.03 -9.64 -4.38
CA ARG A 149 -4.53 -8.27 -4.64
C ARG A 149 -3.81 -8.19 -5.99
N LEU A 150 -2.91 -9.14 -6.25
CA LEU A 150 -2.18 -9.18 -7.51
C LEU A 150 -3.13 -9.33 -8.71
N VAL A 151 -4.06 -10.31 -8.66
CA VAL A 151 -5.01 -10.57 -9.75
C VAL A 151 -5.92 -9.35 -9.99
N GLN A 152 -6.36 -8.67 -8.93
CA GLN A 152 -7.17 -7.46 -9.05
C GLN A 152 -6.45 -6.33 -9.79
N LEU A 153 -5.14 -6.19 -9.57
CA LEU A 153 -4.34 -5.14 -10.23
C LEU A 153 -3.97 -5.48 -11.66
N VAL A 154 -3.47 -6.70 -11.90
CA VAL A 154 -2.83 -7.05 -13.18
C VAL A 154 -3.65 -8.01 -14.04
N GLY A 155 -4.77 -8.51 -13.52
CA GLY A 155 -5.56 -9.56 -14.15
C GLY A 155 -4.91 -10.95 -14.05
N PRO A 156 -5.68 -12.03 -14.32
CA PRO A 156 -5.22 -13.40 -14.08
C PRO A 156 -4.05 -13.82 -14.98
N GLY A 157 -3.99 -13.35 -16.23
CA GLY A 157 -2.92 -13.67 -17.17
C GLY A 157 -1.56 -13.14 -16.73
N ASN A 158 -1.48 -11.87 -16.35
CA ASN A 158 -0.23 -11.26 -15.89
C ASN A 158 0.15 -11.77 -14.50
N ALA A 159 -0.82 -12.03 -13.60
CA ALA A 159 -0.56 -12.67 -12.32
C ALA A 159 0.08 -14.05 -12.51
N SER A 160 -0.45 -14.88 -13.42
CA SER A 160 0.14 -16.16 -13.79
C SER A 160 1.56 -15.99 -14.35
N TYR A 161 1.78 -15.01 -15.24
CA TYR A 161 3.11 -14.72 -15.77
C TYR A 161 4.10 -14.39 -14.65
N ILE A 162 3.76 -13.49 -13.72
CA ILE A 162 4.62 -13.09 -12.59
C ILE A 162 4.93 -14.29 -11.68
N LEU A 163 3.92 -15.03 -11.25
CA LEU A 163 4.05 -16.08 -10.26
C LEU A 163 4.70 -17.34 -10.82
N LEU A 164 4.26 -17.81 -12.01
CA LEU A 164 4.70 -19.10 -12.56
C LEU A 164 6.06 -19.01 -13.23
N SER A 165 6.40 -17.86 -13.84
CA SER A 165 7.72 -17.67 -14.45
C SER A 165 8.80 -17.30 -13.44
N ALA A 166 8.43 -16.77 -12.27
CA ALA A 166 9.34 -16.23 -11.26
C ALA A 166 10.35 -15.20 -11.83
N ARG A 167 9.96 -14.49 -12.88
CA ARG A 167 10.78 -13.45 -13.52
C ARG A 167 10.66 -12.13 -12.79
N LEU A 168 11.71 -11.33 -12.90
CA LEU A 168 11.62 -9.91 -12.57
C LEU A 168 11.29 -9.15 -13.85
N ILE A 169 10.32 -8.24 -13.75
CA ILE A 169 9.90 -7.33 -14.81
C ILE A 169 10.41 -5.91 -14.50
N ASP A 170 10.60 -5.11 -15.53
CA ASP A 170 10.98 -3.70 -15.35
C ASP A 170 9.77 -2.81 -15.02
N ALA A 171 10.04 -1.54 -14.70
CA ALA A 171 9.01 -0.58 -14.33
C ALA A 171 8.00 -0.31 -15.45
N HIS A 172 8.45 -0.27 -16.70
CA HIS A 172 7.55 -0.03 -17.84
C HIS A 172 6.66 -1.23 -18.13
N GLU A 173 7.17 -2.45 -17.97
CA GLU A 173 6.35 -3.67 -18.07
C GLU A 173 5.33 -3.74 -16.92
N ALA A 174 5.75 -3.43 -15.69
CA ALA A 174 4.87 -3.35 -14.54
C ALA A 174 3.74 -2.30 -14.71
N PHE A 175 4.07 -1.16 -15.31
CA PHE A 175 3.09 -0.13 -15.67
C PHE A 175 2.09 -0.61 -16.72
N ARG A 176 2.56 -1.24 -17.80
CA ARG A 176 1.68 -1.80 -18.85
C ARG A 176 0.74 -2.89 -18.31
N MET A 177 1.17 -3.65 -17.31
CA MET A 177 0.34 -4.66 -16.65
C MET A 177 -0.67 -4.08 -15.66
N GLY A 178 -0.55 -2.82 -15.26
CA GLY A 178 -1.38 -2.20 -14.23
C GLY A 178 -0.88 -2.44 -12.80
N LEU A 179 0.32 -3.04 -12.63
CA LEU A 179 0.90 -3.25 -11.30
C LEU A 179 1.27 -1.93 -10.61
N ILE A 180 1.70 -0.95 -11.37
CA ILE A 180 2.05 0.39 -10.87
C ILE A 180 1.28 1.47 -11.62
N THR A 181 1.04 2.60 -10.92
CA THR A 181 0.22 3.70 -11.41
C THR A 181 1.00 4.66 -12.29
N LYS A 182 2.30 4.85 -11.99
CA LYS A 182 3.15 5.79 -12.73
C LYS A 182 4.63 5.40 -12.67
N VAL A 183 5.34 5.66 -13.77
CA VAL A 183 6.81 5.53 -13.87
C VAL A 183 7.39 6.91 -14.12
N LEU A 184 8.48 7.22 -13.43
CA LEU A 184 9.21 8.50 -13.53
C LEU A 184 10.72 8.24 -13.51
N PRO A 185 11.54 9.16 -14.00
CA PRO A 185 12.98 9.14 -13.75
C PRO A 185 13.30 9.06 -12.26
N LEU A 186 14.40 8.38 -11.92
CA LEU A 186 14.79 8.15 -10.53
C LEU A 186 14.93 9.45 -9.72
N ASP A 187 15.43 10.50 -10.33
CA ASP A 187 15.63 11.82 -9.73
C ASP A 187 14.33 12.63 -9.57
N GLU A 188 13.27 12.28 -10.29
CA GLU A 188 11.96 12.97 -10.24
C GLU A 188 10.93 12.25 -9.36
N VAL A 189 11.06 10.95 -9.18
CA VAL A 189 10.01 10.10 -8.58
C VAL A 189 9.63 10.52 -7.17
N GLN A 190 10.61 10.94 -6.38
CA GLN A 190 10.37 11.34 -4.98
C GLN A 190 9.61 12.65 -4.90
N GLU A 191 10.04 13.67 -5.66
CA GLU A 191 9.36 14.96 -5.71
C GLU A 191 7.91 14.79 -6.17
N TYR A 192 7.67 13.98 -7.20
CA TYR A 192 6.33 13.69 -7.68
C TYR A 192 5.45 13.00 -6.64
N ALA A 193 5.97 11.97 -5.95
CA ALA A 193 5.20 11.21 -4.97
C ALA A 193 4.78 12.07 -3.77
N TYR A 194 5.70 12.88 -3.24
CA TYR A 194 5.38 13.81 -2.15
C TYR A 194 4.54 15.00 -2.62
N GLY A 195 4.71 15.46 -3.86
CA GLY A 195 3.84 16.45 -4.48
C GLY A 195 2.39 15.96 -4.51
N LEU A 196 2.16 14.73 -5.00
CA LEU A 196 0.84 14.11 -4.99
C LEU A 196 0.29 13.95 -3.57
N ALA A 197 1.11 13.46 -2.62
CA ALA A 197 0.68 13.34 -1.23
C ALA A 197 0.24 14.70 -0.66
N LYS A 198 1.01 15.76 -0.92
CA LYS A 198 0.69 17.14 -0.51
C LYS A 198 -0.61 17.67 -1.14
N GLU A 199 -0.87 17.33 -2.40
CA GLU A 199 -2.15 17.68 -3.05
C GLU A 199 -3.34 16.95 -2.42
N MET A 200 -3.12 15.76 -1.85
CA MET A 200 -4.16 14.93 -1.24
C MET A 200 -4.48 15.33 0.21
N THR A 201 -3.54 15.92 0.95
CA THR A 201 -3.74 16.27 2.37
C THR A 201 -4.88 17.28 2.61
N PRO A 202 -5.13 18.31 1.77
CA PRO A 202 -6.22 19.26 2.00
C PRO A 202 -7.60 18.75 1.53
N LEU A 203 -7.68 17.57 0.92
CA LEU A 203 -8.96 17.03 0.42
C LEU A 203 -9.82 16.49 1.56
N ALA A 204 -11.14 16.42 1.34
CA ALA A 204 -12.11 15.95 2.34
C ALA A 204 -11.83 14.49 2.76
N PRO A 205 -11.42 14.21 4.03
CA PRO A 205 -11.02 12.88 4.46
C PRO A 205 -12.18 11.88 4.42
N LEU A 206 -13.40 12.31 4.77
CA LEU A 206 -14.58 11.44 4.62
C LEU A 206 -14.79 11.00 3.18
N SER A 207 -14.53 11.87 2.20
CA SER A 207 -14.66 11.51 0.79
C SER A 207 -13.60 10.48 0.39
N GLN A 208 -12.34 10.67 0.81
CA GLN A 208 -11.26 9.72 0.53
C GLN A 208 -11.53 8.35 1.17
N MET A 209 -11.88 8.33 2.46
CA MET A 209 -12.21 7.11 3.21
C MET A 209 -13.38 6.34 2.54
N ARG A 210 -14.49 7.03 2.26
CA ARG A 210 -15.69 6.39 1.70
C ARG A 210 -15.48 5.91 0.26
N HIS A 211 -14.65 6.61 -0.54
CA HIS A 211 -14.25 6.11 -1.84
C HIS A 211 -13.43 4.82 -1.73
N LYS A 212 -12.53 4.69 -0.76
CA LYS A 212 -11.81 3.42 -0.52
C LYS A 212 -12.79 2.29 -0.18
N GLN A 213 -13.78 2.55 0.69
CA GLN A 213 -14.82 1.58 1.04
C GLN A 213 -15.64 1.16 -0.19
N ILE A 214 -16.08 2.13 -1.01
CA ILE A 214 -16.82 1.85 -2.26
C ILE A 214 -15.98 1.01 -3.22
N LEU A 215 -14.71 1.36 -3.42
CA LEU A 215 -13.81 0.61 -4.29
C LEU A 215 -13.62 -0.82 -3.79
N GLN A 216 -13.46 -1.01 -2.46
CA GLN A 216 -13.34 -2.35 -1.87
C GLN A 216 -14.62 -3.16 -2.07
N THR A 217 -15.79 -2.58 -1.82
CA THR A 217 -17.09 -3.24 -2.07
C THR A 217 -17.24 -3.67 -3.54
N VAL A 218 -16.86 -2.81 -4.50
CA VAL A 218 -16.88 -3.14 -5.94
C VAL A 218 -15.91 -4.29 -6.28
N LEU A 219 -14.72 -4.32 -5.67
CA LEU A 219 -13.73 -5.38 -5.89
C LEU A 219 -14.20 -6.73 -5.31
N ASP A 220 -14.79 -6.70 -4.12
CA ASP A 220 -15.25 -7.93 -3.44
C ASP A 220 -16.59 -8.44 -3.99
N ASN A 221 -17.42 -7.54 -4.52
CA ASN A 221 -18.73 -7.85 -5.09
C ASN A 221 -18.93 -7.19 -6.46
N PRO A 222 -18.22 -7.64 -7.52
CA PRO A 222 -18.30 -7.01 -8.85
C PRO A 222 -19.68 -6.98 -9.46
N GLY A 223 -20.58 -7.88 -9.02
CA GLY A 223 -21.96 -7.94 -9.48
C GLY A 223 -22.89 -6.99 -8.73
N LEU A 224 -22.44 -6.34 -7.67
CA LEU A 224 -23.20 -5.45 -6.78
C LEU A 224 -24.53 -6.08 -6.31
N ARG A 225 -24.53 -7.40 -6.05
CA ARG A 225 -25.73 -8.12 -5.63
C ARG A 225 -25.75 -8.24 -4.12
N GLY A 226 -26.93 -7.97 -3.52
CA GLY A 226 -27.11 -8.12 -2.08
C GLY A 226 -26.26 -7.16 -1.26
N LEU A 227 -26.10 -5.94 -1.73
CA LEU A 227 -25.52 -4.85 -0.92
C LEU A 227 -26.37 -4.68 0.34
N THR A 228 -25.71 -4.41 1.46
CA THR A 228 -26.42 -4.07 2.69
C THR A 228 -27.04 -2.67 2.58
N PRO A 229 -28.07 -2.33 3.41
CA PRO A 229 -28.61 -0.97 3.41
C PRO A 229 -27.56 0.12 3.66
N GLU A 230 -26.53 -0.18 4.45
CA GLU A 230 -25.42 0.72 4.74
C GLU A 230 -24.55 0.94 3.48
N GLU A 231 -24.25 -0.13 2.73
CA GLU A 231 -23.50 -0.06 1.47
C GLU A 231 -24.29 0.69 0.40
N GLU A 232 -25.60 0.47 0.28
CA GLU A 232 -26.46 1.21 -0.64
C GLU A 232 -26.56 2.70 -0.28
N HIS A 233 -26.52 3.05 1.01
CA HIS A 233 -26.57 4.41 1.50
C HIS A 233 -25.22 5.15 1.39
N LEU A 234 -24.10 4.44 1.45
CA LEU A 234 -22.75 5.01 1.53
C LEU A 234 -22.46 6.11 0.49
N PRO A 235 -22.85 6.00 -0.81
CA PRO A 235 -22.61 7.07 -1.80
C PRO A 235 -23.31 8.41 -1.48
N PHE A 236 -24.32 8.37 -0.63
CA PHE A 236 -25.11 9.56 -0.26
C PHE A 236 -24.73 10.13 1.10
N SER A 237 -24.01 9.38 1.92
CA SER A 237 -23.76 9.71 3.32
C SER A 237 -22.93 10.99 3.54
N ASN A 238 -22.15 11.43 2.54
CA ASN A 238 -21.39 12.68 2.63
C ASN A 238 -22.27 13.94 2.62
N PHE A 239 -23.47 13.88 2.04
CA PHE A 239 -24.35 15.08 1.92
C PHE A 239 -24.81 15.62 3.27
N ASP A 240 -24.79 14.76 4.32
CA ASP A 240 -25.19 15.13 5.68
C ASP A 240 -23.99 15.54 6.58
N SER A 241 -22.75 15.56 6.02
CA SER A 241 -21.52 15.86 6.76
C SER A 241 -21.24 17.37 6.87
N GLU A 242 -20.49 17.76 7.94
CA GLU A 242 -19.93 19.11 8.05
C GLU A 242 -18.99 19.42 6.87
N ASP A 243 -18.21 18.43 6.43
CA ASP A 243 -17.26 18.57 5.32
C ASP A 243 -17.98 18.89 3.99
N PHE A 244 -19.15 18.32 3.74
CA PHE A 244 -19.93 18.69 2.56
C PHE A 244 -20.41 20.15 2.61
N GLN A 245 -20.90 20.60 3.77
CA GLN A 245 -21.33 21.99 3.95
C GLN A 245 -20.15 22.95 3.81
N GLU A 246 -19.01 22.63 4.38
CA GLU A 246 -17.78 23.41 4.25
C GLU A 246 -17.29 23.46 2.81
N GLY A 247 -17.20 22.32 2.12
CA GLY A 247 -16.77 22.27 0.73
C GLY A 247 -17.65 23.11 -0.19
N ARG A 248 -18.97 23.05 -0.01
CA ARG A 248 -19.93 23.88 -0.73
C ARG A 248 -19.75 25.36 -0.44
N ALA A 249 -19.62 25.73 0.84
CA ALA A 249 -19.44 27.11 1.27
C ALA A 249 -18.11 27.70 0.76
N ALA A 250 -17.03 26.93 0.84
CA ALA A 250 -15.71 27.30 0.35
C ALA A 250 -15.70 27.52 -1.16
N PHE A 251 -16.35 26.62 -1.93
CA PHE A 251 -16.46 26.73 -3.39
C PHE A 251 -17.22 28.02 -3.81
N ILE A 252 -18.38 28.29 -3.17
CA ILE A 252 -19.16 29.51 -3.43
C ILE A 252 -18.37 30.78 -3.04
N GLY A 253 -17.67 30.69 -1.88
CA GLY A 253 -16.85 31.78 -1.34
C GLY A 253 -15.49 31.96 -2.02
N ARG A 254 -15.12 31.10 -2.97
CA ARG A 254 -13.81 31.11 -3.66
C ARG A 254 -12.63 31.13 -2.69
N ARG A 255 -12.69 30.30 -1.66
CA ARG A 255 -11.63 30.09 -0.66
C ARG A 255 -11.31 28.61 -0.53
N ASP A 256 -10.17 28.31 0.06
CA ASP A 256 -9.81 26.94 0.37
C ASP A 256 -10.71 26.38 1.49
N PRO A 257 -11.18 25.14 1.37
CA PRO A 257 -11.98 24.47 2.39
C PRO A 257 -11.11 24.03 3.58
N GLN A 258 -11.74 23.92 4.74
CA GLN A 258 -11.12 23.39 5.95
C GLN A 258 -11.89 22.17 6.45
N PHE A 259 -11.57 21.02 5.88
CA PHE A 259 -12.22 19.77 6.20
C PHE A 259 -11.77 19.21 7.55
N LYS A 260 -12.72 18.61 8.28
CA LYS A 260 -12.52 18.06 9.63
C LYS A 260 -12.74 16.56 9.72
N GLY A 261 -13.23 15.92 8.65
CA GLY A 261 -13.52 14.49 8.65
C GLY A 261 -14.82 14.11 9.37
N ARG A 262 -15.79 14.99 9.42
CA ARG A 262 -17.05 14.74 10.12
C ARG A 262 -18.25 15.44 9.50
#